data_f0568841248129d53867a5d76d036a06
#
_entry.id   f0568841248129d53867a5d76d036a06
#
_cell.length_a   1.000
_cell.length_b   1.000
_cell.length_c   1.000
_cell.angle_alpha   90.00
_cell.angle_beta   90.00
_cell.angle_gamma   90.00
#
_symmetry.space_group_name_H-M   'P 1'
#
loop_
_entity.id
_entity.type
_entity.pdbx_description
1 polymer ?
#
loop_
_entity_poly.entity_id
_entity_poly.type
_entity_poly.pdbx_seq_one_letter_code
_entity_poly.pdbx_strand_id
1 'polypeptide(L)'
;DGTADADDAFPLDASENADADGDGVGDNSDPDDDNDGTPDGLDDFPYDATEQRDSDGDGIGDVADPDRDEDGYLNSDDAFPMNANEWMDTDGDNIGDNSDSDIDGDSVLNDDDWAPLDSAEWMDTDGDGTGDNADTDDDGDTYSDDDEYSCGTDSKNANSAPSDFDGDGLCDALDPEDNRGQAGAGAAPDVVQESPGFTPGFASVLA
;
A
#
# COMPACT_ATOMS: atom_id res chain seq x y z
N ASP A 1 6.62 -54.13 -31.16
CA ASP A 1 6.99 -53.04 -30.26
C ASP A 1 7.84 -53.56 -29.08
N GLY A 2 7.51 -54.63 -28.39
CA GLY A 2 8.25 -55.21 -27.26
C GLY A 2 7.48 -55.15 -25.95
N THR A 3 6.25 -54.60 -25.95
CA THR A 3 5.33 -54.58 -24.84
C THR A 3 4.60 -55.95 -24.73
N ALA A 4 4.33 -56.44 -23.54
CA ALA A 4 3.58 -57.68 -23.37
C ALA A 4 2.07 -57.45 -23.65
N ASP A 5 1.46 -58.38 -24.38
CA ASP A 5 0.03 -58.29 -24.76
C ASP A 5 -0.93 -57.93 -23.60
N ALA A 6 -0.55 -58.16 -22.38
CA ALA A 6 -1.39 -57.88 -21.20
C ALA A 6 -1.29 -56.39 -20.74
N ASP A 7 -0.24 -55.70 -21.16
CA ASP A 7 0.08 -54.32 -20.81
C ASP A 7 0.04 -53.41 -22.04
N ASP A 8 -0.33 -53.97 -23.21
CA ASP A 8 -0.38 -53.35 -24.53
C ASP A 8 -1.86 -53.01 -24.89
N ALA A 9 -2.14 -51.76 -25.11
CA ALA A 9 -3.47 -51.31 -25.54
C ALA A 9 -3.80 -51.79 -26.98
N PHE A 10 -2.75 -52.03 -27.82
CA PHE A 10 -2.89 -52.44 -29.26
C PHE A 10 -2.05 -53.72 -29.60
N PRO A 11 -2.33 -54.89 -28.97
CA PRO A 11 -1.46 -56.07 -29.11
C PRO A 11 -1.27 -56.63 -30.56
N LEU A 12 -1.98 -56.11 -31.51
CA LEU A 12 -1.92 -56.48 -32.93
C LEU A 12 -1.31 -55.39 -33.81
N ASP A 13 -0.96 -54.24 -33.24
CA ASP A 13 -0.35 -53.10 -33.95
C ASP A 13 1.04 -52.77 -33.34
N ALA A 14 2.09 -53.17 -34.01
CA ALA A 14 3.45 -52.97 -33.53
C ALA A 14 3.94 -51.52 -33.55
N SER A 15 3.12 -50.59 -34.01
CA SER A 15 3.40 -49.16 -34.02
C SER A 15 2.76 -48.42 -32.84
N GLU A 16 1.84 -49.09 -32.12
CA GLU A 16 1.11 -48.52 -31.00
C GLU A 16 1.25 -49.46 -29.79
N ASN A 17 1.26 -48.91 -28.56
CA ASN A 17 1.30 -49.68 -27.35
C ASN A 17 0.56 -49.07 -26.18
N ALA A 18 0.23 -47.76 -26.28
CA ALA A 18 -0.47 -47.00 -25.25
C ALA A 18 -1.66 -46.24 -25.88
N ASP A 19 -2.67 -45.94 -25.04
CA ASP A 19 -3.90 -45.22 -25.35
C ASP A 19 -4.28 -44.52 -24.03
N ALA A 20 -3.74 -43.30 -23.86
CA ALA A 20 -3.76 -42.63 -22.57
C ALA A 20 -5.18 -42.17 -22.19
N ASP A 21 -5.98 -41.72 -23.17
CA ASP A 21 -7.37 -41.29 -22.96
C ASP A 21 -8.40 -42.39 -23.15
N GLY A 22 -8.02 -43.50 -23.82
CA GLY A 22 -8.89 -44.63 -24.06
C GLY A 22 -9.90 -44.48 -25.20
N ASP A 23 -9.62 -43.60 -26.18
CA ASP A 23 -10.51 -43.31 -27.29
C ASP A 23 -10.37 -44.32 -28.44
N GLY A 24 -9.31 -45.14 -28.43
CA GLY A 24 -9.02 -46.18 -29.41
C GLY A 24 -8.07 -45.73 -30.55
N VAL A 25 -7.49 -44.56 -30.46
CA VAL A 25 -6.32 -44.12 -31.22
C VAL A 25 -5.10 -44.30 -30.31
N GLY A 26 -3.96 -44.73 -30.84
CA GLY A 26 -2.78 -44.92 -30.01
C GLY A 26 -1.97 -43.64 -29.91
N ASP A 27 -1.25 -43.45 -28.81
CA ASP A 27 -0.52 -42.24 -28.45
C ASP A 27 0.49 -41.80 -29.56
N ASN A 28 1.03 -42.73 -30.34
CA ASN A 28 1.93 -42.36 -31.44
C ASN A 28 1.22 -41.74 -32.64
N SER A 29 -0.09 -41.95 -32.78
CA SER A 29 -0.92 -41.50 -33.91
C SER A 29 -1.96 -40.47 -33.46
N ASP A 30 -2.16 -40.29 -32.17
CA ASP A 30 -3.04 -39.30 -31.61
C ASP A 30 -2.35 -37.91 -31.61
N PRO A 31 -3.01 -36.83 -31.95
CA PRO A 31 -2.50 -35.47 -31.79
C PRO A 31 -2.83 -34.82 -30.44
N ASP A 32 -3.58 -35.47 -29.54
CA ASP A 32 -4.09 -34.99 -28.25
C ASP A 32 -4.27 -36.22 -27.33
N ASP A 33 -3.13 -36.73 -26.80
CA ASP A 33 -3.02 -38.03 -26.14
C ASP A 33 -3.91 -38.22 -24.89
N ASP A 34 -4.29 -37.14 -24.22
CA ASP A 34 -5.15 -37.17 -23.03
C ASP A 34 -6.56 -36.60 -23.26
N ASN A 35 -6.79 -36.07 -24.48
CA ASN A 35 -8.09 -35.58 -24.96
C ASN A 35 -8.65 -34.41 -24.11
N ASP A 36 -7.77 -33.55 -23.60
CA ASP A 36 -8.15 -32.37 -22.85
C ASP A 36 -8.49 -31.16 -23.74
N GLY A 37 -8.16 -31.25 -25.02
CA GLY A 37 -8.38 -30.25 -26.05
C GLY A 37 -7.14 -29.44 -26.41
N THR A 38 -5.99 -29.71 -25.79
CA THR A 38 -4.68 -29.14 -26.11
C THR A 38 -3.86 -30.16 -26.88
N PRO A 39 -3.42 -29.91 -28.12
CA PRO A 39 -2.57 -30.85 -28.85
C PRO A 39 -1.21 -31.04 -28.16
N ASP A 40 -0.65 -32.29 -28.18
CA ASP A 40 0.61 -32.69 -27.52
C ASP A 40 1.77 -31.72 -27.78
N GLY A 41 1.86 -31.17 -28.98
CA GLY A 41 2.92 -30.23 -29.35
C GLY A 41 2.79 -28.83 -28.71
N LEU A 42 1.70 -28.58 -27.98
CA LEU A 42 1.39 -27.33 -27.27
C LEU A 42 1.07 -27.59 -25.80
N ASP A 43 1.18 -28.83 -25.36
CA ASP A 43 0.91 -29.34 -24.03
C ASP A 43 2.22 -29.71 -23.34
N ASP A 44 2.46 -29.17 -22.16
CA ASP A 44 3.63 -29.51 -21.35
C ASP A 44 3.41 -30.86 -20.60
N PHE A 45 2.13 -31.33 -20.52
CA PHE A 45 1.73 -32.57 -19.86
C PHE A 45 0.81 -33.45 -20.76
N PRO A 46 1.28 -33.94 -21.93
CA PRO A 46 0.42 -34.59 -22.94
C PRO A 46 -0.32 -35.86 -22.52
N TYR A 47 -0.13 -36.31 -21.29
CA TYR A 47 -0.75 -37.52 -20.73
C TYR A 47 -1.57 -37.21 -19.45
N ASP A 48 -1.74 -35.93 -19.09
CA ASP A 48 -2.48 -35.51 -17.91
C ASP A 48 -3.56 -34.47 -18.24
N ALA A 49 -4.74 -34.91 -18.58
CA ALA A 49 -5.89 -34.10 -18.94
C ALA A 49 -6.31 -33.04 -17.89
N THR A 50 -5.60 -32.90 -16.80
CA THR A 50 -5.83 -31.84 -15.79
C THR A 50 -4.84 -30.71 -15.86
N GLU A 51 -3.74 -30.90 -16.61
CA GLU A 51 -2.65 -29.94 -16.74
C GLU A 51 -2.31 -29.71 -18.21
N GLN A 52 -2.06 -28.48 -18.62
CA GLN A 52 -1.70 -28.10 -19.98
C GLN A 52 -0.42 -27.27 -20.04
N ARG A 53 -0.05 -26.64 -18.93
CA ARG A 53 1.07 -25.68 -18.88
C ARG A 53 1.93 -25.90 -17.65
N ASP A 54 3.19 -25.61 -17.83
CA ASP A 54 4.23 -25.53 -16.82
C ASP A 54 4.92 -24.16 -17.02
N SER A 55 4.42 -23.12 -16.34
CA SER A 55 4.82 -21.74 -16.65
C SER A 55 6.24 -21.41 -16.18
N ASP A 56 6.72 -22.04 -15.11
CA ASP A 56 8.09 -21.85 -14.57
C ASP A 56 9.04 -22.98 -14.96
N GLY A 57 8.53 -24.16 -15.40
CA GLY A 57 9.32 -25.29 -15.87
C GLY A 57 9.82 -26.21 -14.75
N ASP A 58 9.18 -26.21 -13.59
CA ASP A 58 9.57 -27.04 -12.44
C ASP A 58 9.04 -28.47 -12.51
N GLY A 59 8.11 -28.76 -13.44
CA GLY A 59 7.49 -30.06 -13.67
C GLY A 59 6.20 -30.26 -12.88
N ILE A 60 5.66 -29.23 -12.24
CA ILE A 60 4.31 -29.20 -11.69
C ILE A 60 3.45 -28.34 -12.61
N GLY A 61 2.28 -28.83 -13.00
CA GLY A 61 1.39 -28.07 -13.89
C GLY A 61 0.74 -26.88 -13.19
N ASP A 62 0.44 -25.83 -13.97
CA ASP A 62 -0.11 -24.54 -13.48
C ASP A 62 -1.37 -24.71 -12.62
N VAL A 63 -2.15 -25.77 -12.81
CA VAL A 63 -3.38 -26.02 -12.02
C VAL A 63 -3.05 -26.55 -10.62
N ALA A 64 -2.03 -27.42 -10.51
CA ALA A 64 -1.60 -28.01 -9.25
C ALA A 64 -0.56 -27.17 -8.52
N ASP A 65 0.08 -26.24 -9.24
CA ASP A 65 1.17 -25.44 -8.72
C ASP A 65 0.68 -24.32 -7.78
N PRO A 66 1.21 -24.23 -6.55
CA PRO A 66 0.89 -23.14 -5.64
C PRO A 66 1.63 -21.82 -5.92
N ASP A 67 2.71 -21.83 -6.77
CA ASP A 67 3.59 -20.70 -7.08
C ASP A 67 4.05 -20.83 -8.54
N ARG A 68 3.17 -20.46 -9.48
CA ARG A 68 3.25 -20.76 -10.93
C ARG A 68 4.39 -20.14 -11.70
N ASP A 69 5.02 -19.12 -11.14
CA ASP A 69 6.11 -18.40 -11.80
C ASP A 69 7.42 -18.45 -11.00
N GLU A 70 7.40 -19.21 -9.87
CA GLU A 70 8.54 -19.48 -8.99
C GLU A 70 9.24 -18.20 -8.48
N ASP A 71 8.47 -17.12 -8.24
CA ASP A 71 9.01 -15.89 -7.68
C ASP A 71 9.13 -15.90 -6.16
N GLY A 72 8.52 -16.89 -5.51
CA GLY A 72 8.52 -17.11 -4.07
C GLY A 72 7.28 -16.60 -3.34
N TYR A 73 6.31 -16.04 -4.05
CA TYR A 73 4.99 -15.71 -3.56
C TYR A 73 3.97 -16.75 -4.05
N LEU A 74 3.06 -17.15 -3.16
CA LEU A 74 2.03 -18.10 -3.57
C LEU A 74 1.01 -17.40 -4.47
N ASN A 75 0.43 -18.11 -5.43
CA ASN A 75 -0.62 -17.58 -6.32
C ASN A 75 -1.78 -16.86 -5.59
N SER A 76 -2.04 -17.22 -4.33
CA SER A 76 -3.09 -16.60 -3.51
C SER A 76 -2.70 -15.26 -2.90
N ASP A 77 -1.42 -14.98 -2.82
CA ASP A 77 -0.83 -13.79 -2.20
C ASP A 77 -0.11 -12.92 -3.22
N ASP A 78 -0.16 -13.34 -4.50
CA ASP A 78 0.47 -12.72 -5.64
C ASP A 78 -0.55 -12.03 -6.54
N ALA A 79 -0.32 -10.76 -6.84
CA ALA A 79 -1.15 -10.00 -7.78
C ALA A 79 -0.91 -10.41 -9.25
N PHE A 80 0.26 -11.01 -9.56
CA PHE A 80 0.68 -11.38 -10.92
C PHE A 80 1.18 -12.82 -11.03
N PRO A 81 0.39 -13.87 -10.71
CA PRO A 81 0.83 -15.26 -10.53
C PRO A 81 1.43 -15.96 -11.76
N MET A 82 1.77 -15.24 -12.79
CA MET A 82 2.35 -15.71 -14.06
C MET A 82 3.51 -14.82 -14.49
N ASN A 83 4.00 -13.95 -13.62
CA ASN A 83 5.05 -13.00 -13.93
C ASN A 83 6.05 -12.86 -12.78
N ALA A 84 7.05 -13.71 -12.74
CA ALA A 84 8.11 -13.79 -11.74
C ALA A 84 8.90 -12.48 -11.46
N ASN A 85 8.51 -11.37 -12.02
CA ASN A 85 9.12 -10.07 -11.74
C ASN A 85 8.19 -9.13 -10.98
N GLU A 86 6.93 -9.51 -10.76
CA GLU A 86 5.91 -8.70 -10.12
C GLU A 86 5.06 -9.57 -9.19
N TRP A 87 4.82 -9.14 -7.97
CA TRP A 87 3.99 -9.83 -6.98
C TRP A 87 3.06 -8.90 -6.21
N MET A 88 3.24 -7.59 -6.32
CA MET A 88 2.41 -6.56 -5.68
C MET A 88 1.86 -5.58 -6.70
N ASP A 89 0.67 -5.07 -6.39
CA ASP A 89 -0.06 -4.04 -7.13
C ASP A 89 -0.74 -3.17 -6.07
N THR A 90 -0.03 -2.15 -5.61
CA THR A 90 -0.40 -1.38 -4.41
C THR A 90 -1.62 -0.50 -4.67
N ASP A 91 -1.76 0.10 -5.86
CA ASP A 91 -2.90 0.96 -6.21
C ASP A 91 -4.01 0.23 -6.99
N GLY A 92 -3.74 -0.98 -7.50
CA GLY A 92 -4.72 -1.82 -8.18
C GLY A 92 -4.96 -1.45 -9.63
N ASP A 93 -3.99 -0.81 -10.29
CA ASP A 93 -4.12 -0.39 -11.71
C ASP A 93 -3.70 -1.47 -12.73
N ASN A 94 -3.20 -2.63 -12.26
CA ASN A 94 -2.65 -3.77 -12.99
C ASN A 94 -1.27 -3.52 -13.61
N ILE A 95 -0.51 -2.57 -13.08
CA ILE A 95 0.93 -2.47 -13.25
C ILE A 95 1.56 -2.92 -11.92
N GLY A 96 2.53 -3.82 -11.96
CA GLY A 96 3.18 -4.29 -10.73
C GLY A 96 4.13 -3.23 -10.16
N ASP A 97 4.25 -3.19 -8.84
CA ASP A 97 5.03 -2.19 -8.10
C ASP A 97 6.47 -2.04 -8.61
N ASN A 98 7.07 -3.12 -9.12
CA ASN A 98 8.44 -3.07 -9.64
C ASN A 98 8.56 -2.32 -10.98
N SER A 99 7.46 -2.22 -11.73
CA SER A 99 7.39 -1.58 -13.04
C SER A 99 6.60 -0.27 -13.00
N ASP A 100 5.96 0.02 -11.87
CA ASP A 100 5.15 1.20 -11.70
C ASP A 100 5.99 2.43 -11.35
N SER A 101 5.66 3.55 -11.95
CA SER A 101 6.29 4.85 -11.67
C SER A 101 5.54 5.70 -10.65
N ASP A 102 4.36 5.24 -10.20
CA ASP A 102 3.45 5.90 -9.24
C ASP A 102 2.70 4.80 -8.47
N ILE A 103 3.47 4.07 -7.61
CA ILE A 103 3.07 2.79 -7.00
C ILE A 103 1.77 2.87 -6.21
N ASP A 104 1.49 4.00 -5.54
CA ASP A 104 0.29 4.15 -4.71
C ASP A 104 -0.84 4.94 -5.39
N GLY A 105 -0.59 5.43 -6.63
CA GLY A 105 -1.60 6.04 -7.47
C GLY A 105 -2.07 7.42 -7.03
N ASP A 106 -1.27 8.14 -6.24
CA ASP A 106 -1.62 9.47 -5.74
C ASP A 106 -1.35 10.60 -6.73
N SER A 107 -0.72 10.31 -7.87
CA SER A 107 -0.29 11.21 -8.95
C SER A 107 1.02 11.95 -8.68
N VAL A 108 1.77 11.57 -7.67
CA VAL A 108 3.17 11.93 -7.47
C VAL A 108 4.05 10.74 -7.84
N LEU A 109 5.05 10.94 -8.68
CA LEU A 109 5.89 9.83 -9.12
C LEU A 109 6.81 9.37 -7.97
N ASN A 110 7.11 8.07 -7.90
CA ASN A 110 7.96 7.47 -6.87
C ASN A 110 9.27 8.23 -6.59
N ASP A 111 9.87 8.80 -7.64
CA ASP A 111 11.12 9.55 -7.53
C ASP A 111 10.96 10.95 -6.87
N ASP A 112 9.76 11.48 -6.87
CA ASP A 112 9.40 12.79 -6.33
C ASP A 112 8.55 12.67 -5.06
N ASP A 113 8.17 11.44 -4.68
CA ASP A 113 7.33 11.09 -3.57
C ASP A 113 8.14 10.66 -2.34
N TRP A 114 7.84 11.26 -1.21
CA TRP A 114 8.45 10.88 0.07
C TRP A 114 7.93 9.54 0.61
N ALA A 115 6.68 9.18 0.33
CA ALA A 115 6.02 7.98 0.81
C ALA A 115 5.41 7.11 -0.32
N PRO A 116 6.20 6.56 -1.28
CA PRO A 116 5.71 5.95 -2.52
C PRO A 116 4.80 4.72 -2.39
N LEU A 117 4.38 4.37 -1.19
CA LEU A 117 3.47 3.26 -0.88
C LEU A 117 2.25 3.72 -0.06
N ASP A 118 2.12 5.03 0.19
CA ASP A 118 1.03 5.61 0.98
C ASP A 118 0.40 6.79 0.26
N SER A 119 -0.63 6.55 -0.51
CA SER A 119 -1.35 7.55 -1.31
C SER A 119 -1.99 8.69 -0.50
N ALA A 120 -1.82 8.70 0.79
CA ALA A 120 -2.23 9.82 1.64
C ALA A 120 -1.08 10.80 1.92
N GLU A 121 0.18 10.43 1.64
CA GLU A 121 1.36 11.22 2.00
C GLU A 121 2.37 11.26 0.85
N TRP A 122 2.78 12.43 0.43
CA TRP A 122 3.76 12.61 -0.66
C TRP A 122 4.90 13.58 -0.31
N MET A 123 4.84 14.22 0.86
CA MET A 123 5.84 15.21 1.30
C MET A 123 6.04 15.12 2.82
N ASP A 124 7.26 15.35 3.26
CA ASP A 124 7.69 15.52 4.66
C ASP A 124 8.62 16.73 4.67
N THR A 125 8.05 17.90 4.98
CA THR A 125 8.72 19.19 4.77
C THR A 125 9.84 19.43 5.77
N ASP A 126 9.70 19.02 7.02
CA ASP A 126 10.71 19.20 8.07
C ASP A 126 11.65 17.99 8.24
N GLY A 127 11.27 16.82 7.69
CA GLY A 127 12.07 15.59 7.72
C GLY A 127 12.02 14.85 9.04
N ASP A 128 10.94 14.99 9.83
CA ASP A 128 10.81 14.33 11.13
C ASP A 128 10.29 12.89 11.01
N GLY A 129 9.76 12.51 9.84
CA GLY A 129 9.24 11.17 9.53
C GLY A 129 7.72 11.08 9.63
N THR A 130 7.02 12.19 9.80
CA THR A 130 5.57 12.34 9.65
C THR A 130 5.32 13.07 8.34
N GLY A 131 4.38 12.61 7.51
CA GLY A 131 4.06 13.30 6.26
C GLY A 131 3.20 14.53 6.52
N ASP A 132 3.32 15.53 5.63
CA ASP A 132 2.66 16.84 5.78
C ASP A 132 1.13 16.75 5.94
N ASN A 133 0.47 15.69 5.43
CA ASN A 133 -0.98 15.55 5.60
C ASN A 133 -1.38 15.03 6.99
N ALA A 134 -0.48 14.35 7.67
CA ALA A 134 -0.67 13.81 9.01
C ALA A 134 0.01 14.66 10.10
N ASP A 135 0.98 15.48 9.70
CA ASP A 135 1.67 16.41 10.59
C ASP A 135 0.76 17.58 10.97
N THR A 136 1.04 18.22 12.04
CA THR A 136 0.35 19.42 12.55
C THR A 136 1.27 20.63 12.64
N ASP A 137 2.56 20.47 12.25
CA ASP A 137 3.61 21.48 12.25
C ASP A 137 4.57 21.14 11.10
N ASP A 138 4.06 21.30 9.85
CA ASP A 138 4.71 20.79 8.62
C ASP A 138 6.19 21.20 8.46
N ASP A 139 6.60 22.33 9.00
CA ASP A 139 7.98 22.81 8.85
C ASP A 139 8.84 22.75 10.13
N GLY A 140 8.26 22.26 11.23
CA GLY A 140 8.95 21.98 12.48
C GLY A 140 9.40 23.24 13.23
N ASP A 141 8.78 24.40 13.00
CA ASP A 141 9.18 25.66 13.61
C ASP A 141 8.55 25.92 14.98
N THR A 142 7.68 25.01 15.44
CA THR A 142 6.92 25.02 16.71
C THR A 142 5.58 25.74 16.69
N TYR A 143 5.21 26.38 15.59
CA TYR A 143 3.87 26.83 15.36
C TYR A 143 3.10 25.75 14.59
N SER A 144 1.83 25.54 14.91
CA SER A 144 1.04 24.58 14.16
C SER A 144 0.54 25.17 12.84
N ASP A 145 0.27 24.30 11.84
CA ASP A 145 -0.30 24.73 10.55
C ASP A 145 -1.58 25.54 10.72
N ASP A 146 -2.43 25.16 11.68
CA ASP A 146 -3.66 25.88 12.01
C ASP A 146 -3.39 27.28 12.57
N ASP A 147 -2.36 27.44 13.41
CA ASP A 147 -1.93 28.74 13.95
C ASP A 147 -1.34 29.59 12.83
N GLU A 148 -0.49 29.03 11.99
CA GLU A 148 0.12 29.71 10.87
C GLU A 148 -0.90 30.15 9.83
N TYR A 149 -1.82 29.26 9.44
CA TYR A 149 -2.93 29.59 8.56
C TYR A 149 -3.75 30.77 9.13
N SER A 150 -4.02 30.75 10.42
CA SER A 150 -4.78 31.79 11.11
C SER A 150 -4.01 33.10 11.22
N CYS A 151 -2.68 33.02 11.34
CA CYS A 151 -1.79 34.17 11.44
C CYS A 151 -1.33 34.69 10.06
N GLY A 152 -1.60 33.94 8.99
CA GLY A 152 -1.30 34.33 7.60
C GLY A 152 0.17 34.11 7.23
N THR A 153 0.81 33.11 7.86
CA THR A 153 2.14 32.62 7.55
C THR A 153 2.07 31.32 6.71
N ASP A 154 3.21 30.74 6.34
CA ASP A 154 3.34 29.59 5.44
C ASP A 154 3.82 28.39 6.25
N SER A 155 2.93 27.44 6.51
CA SER A 155 3.13 26.24 7.32
C SER A 155 4.18 25.27 6.75
N LYS A 156 4.70 25.53 5.57
CA LYS A 156 5.77 24.73 4.93
C LYS A 156 7.09 25.46 4.85
N ASN A 157 7.26 26.52 5.62
CA ASN A 157 8.47 27.34 5.58
C ASN A 157 8.84 27.91 6.94
N ALA A 158 9.68 27.22 7.68
CA ALA A 158 10.19 27.57 9.02
C ALA A 158 10.85 28.98 9.14
N ASN A 159 11.02 29.70 8.05
CA ASN A 159 11.43 31.11 8.08
C ASN A 159 10.22 32.06 7.99
N SER A 160 9.02 31.53 7.88
CA SER A 160 7.77 32.30 7.78
C SER A 160 6.98 32.31 9.09
N ALA A 161 7.61 32.01 10.22
CA ALA A 161 6.98 31.93 11.54
C ALA A 161 6.09 33.12 11.88
N PRO A 162 4.97 32.89 12.55
CA PRO A 162 4.08 33.96 13.02
C PRO A 162 4.79 34.96 13.92
N SER A 163 4.50 36.26 13.76
CA SER A 163 4.99 37.26 14.70
C SER A 163 4.27 37.15 16.03
N ASP A 164 5.01 36.97 17.10
CA ASP A 164 4.54 36.95 18.50
C ASP A 164 5.41 37.95 19.29
N PHE A 165 4.88 39.16 19.49
CA PHE A 165 5.67 40.27 20.04
C PHE A 165 5.92 40.14 21.55
N ASP A 166 4.99 39.59 22.30
CA ASP A 166 5.15 39.47 23.77
C ASP A 166 5.54 38.06 24.22
N GLY A 167 5.56 37.08 23.30
CA GLY A 167 6.07 35.72 23.53
C GLY A 167 5.12 34.86 24.35
N ASP A 168 3.82 35.11 24.28
CA ASP A 168 2.83 34.36 25.02
C ASP A 168 2.31 33.11 24.29
N GLY A 169 2.70 32.92 23.00
CA GLY A 169 2.33 31.79 22.15
C GLY A 169 1.10 32.04 21.29
N LEU A 170 0.57 33.27 21.27
CA LEU A 170 -0.41 33.73 20.29
C LEU A 170 0.23 34.70 19.30
N CYS A 171 -0.02 34.55 18.03
CA CYS A 171 0.51 35.51 17.09
C CYS A 171 -0.20 36.88 17.20
N ASP A 172 0.54 37.93 16.86
CA ASP A 172 0.06 39.33 16.89
C ASP A 172 -1.30 39.54 16.22
N ALA A 173 -1.66 38.69 15.22
CA ALA A 173 -2.91 38.82 14.49
C ALA A 173 -4.13 38.26 15.26
N LEU A 174 -3.89 37.32 16.16
CA LEU A 174 -4.92 36.65 16.96
C LEU A 174 -4.92 37.12 18.41
N ASP A 175 -3.83 37.77 18.86
CA ASP A 175 -3.67 38.25 20.23
C ASP A 175 -4.39 39.60 20.47
N PRO A 176 -5.48 39.62 21.28
CA PRO A 176 -6.16 40.86 21.65
C PRO A 176 -5.39 41.69 22.69
N GLU A 177 -4.38 41.10 23.34
CA GLU A 177 -3.57 41.73 24.39
C GLU A 177 -2.15 42.07 23.92
N ASP A 178 -1.91 42.06 22.61
CA ASP A 178 -0.64 42.43 21.98
C ASP A 178 -0.07 43.73 22.55
N ASN A 179 0.93 43.54 23.44
CA ASN A 179 1.51 44.63 24.23
C ASN A 179 2.49 45.51 23.44
N ARG A 180 2.28 45.77 22.16
CA ARG A 180 3.13 46.61 21.27
C ARG A 180 3.47 48.01 21.81
N GLY A 181 3.01 48.36 23.00
CA GLY A 181 3.28 49.65 23.67
C GLY A 181 4.04 49.57 24.97
N GLN A 182 4.35 48.37 25.48
CA GLN A 182 5.01 48.20 26.77
C GLN A 182 6.46 47.67 26.67
N ALA A 183 7.30 48.32 25.90
CA ALA A 183 8.73 48.04 25.93
C ALA A 183 9.29 48.36 27.32
N GLY A 184 9.33 47.34 28.21
CA GLY A 184 10.11 47.45 29.44
C GLY A 184 9.49 47.05 30.77
N ALA A 185 8.30 46.42 30.80
CA ALA A 185 7.80 45.81 32.04
C ALA A 185 7.88 44.28 31.91
N GLY A 186 8.85 43.66 32.58
CA GLY A 186 8.94 42.19 32.65
C GLY A 186 7.60 41.61 33.14
N ALA A 187 7.20 40.52 32.51
CA ALA A 187 5.94 39.81 32.80
C ALA A 187 5.75 39.64 34.32
N ALA A 188 4.78 40.35 34.87
CA ALA A 188 4.27 40.01 36.20
C ALA A 188 3.26 38.86 35.99
N PRO A 189 3.36 37.79 36.80
CA PRO A 189 2.41 36.71 36.68
C PRO A 189 1.00 37.24 36.90
N ASP A 190 0.11 36.89 35.99
CA ASP A 190 -1.29 37.23 35.97
C ASP A 190 -1.91 36.93 37.35
N VAL A 191 -2.30 37.99 38.08
CA VAL A 191 -3.00 37.84 39.34
C VAL A 191 -4.46 37.67 38.99
N VAL A 192 -4.90 36.42 38.98
CA VAL A 192 -6.32 36.09 38.89
C VAL A 192 -7.06 36.97 39.94
N GLN A 193 -7.73 38.01 39.47
CA GLN A 193 -8.61 38.79 40.34
C GLN A 193 -9.80 37.93 40.74
N GLU A 194 -9.71 37.37 41.97
CA GLU A 194 -10.89 36.79 42.62
C GLU A 194 -11.96 37.89 42.74
N SER A 195 -13.08 37.70 42.09
CA SER A 195 -14.26 38.52 42.24
C SER A 195 -14.65 38.59 43.74
N PRO A 196 -14.89 39.76 44.30
CA PRO A 196 -15.25 39.86 45.71
C PRO A 196 -16.55 39.08 45.98
N GLY A 197 -16.42 38.07 46.82
CA GLY A 197 -17.54 37.21 47.22
C GLY A 197 -18.71 37.99 47.78
N PHE A 198 -19.86 37.77 47.18
CA PHE A 198 -21.12 38.25 47.68
C PHE A 198 -21.47 37.48 48.97
N THR A 199 -21.28 38.11 50.13
CA THR A 199 -21.76 37.56 51.40
C THR A 199 -23.24 37.82 51.52
N PRO A 200 -24.12 36.81 51.61
CA PRO A 200 -25.52 37.03 51.94
C PRO A 200 -25.65 37.39 53.44
N GLY A 201 -26.08 38.62 53.68
CA GLY A 201 -26.38 39.07 55.06
C GLY A 201 -27.51 38.25 55.65
N PHE A 202 -27.26 37.68 56.86
CA PHE A 202 -28.28 37.09 57.67
C PHE A 202 -29.14 38.23 58.25
N ALA A 203 -30.39 38.32 57.85
CA ALA A 203 -31.38 39.10 58.49
C ALA A 203 -31.86 38.33 59.76
N SER A 204 -31.51 38.83 60.93
CA SER A 204 -32.05 38.37 62.19
C SER A 204 -33.46 38.92 62.35
N VAL A 205 -34.45 38.03 62.47
CA VAL A 205 -35.81 38.42 62.93
C VAL A 205 -35.96 37.94 64.37
N LEU A 206 -36.07 38.92 65.28
CA LEU A 206 -36.56 38.74 66.60
C LEU A 206 -38.09 38.91 66.62
N ALA A 207 -38.81 37.94 67.14
CA ALA A 207 -39.93 37.97 68.01
C ALA A 207 -40.63 36.58 68.05
#